data_689f89871600110a33016e43c1c77428
#
_entry.id   689f89871600110a33016e43c1c77428
#
_cell.length_a   1.000
_cell.length_b   1.000
_cell.length_c   1.000
_cell.angle_alpha   90.00
_cell.angle_beta   90.00
_cell.angle_gamma   90.00
#
_symmetry.space_group_name_H-M   'P 1'
#
loop_
_entity.id
_entity.type
_entity.pdbx_description
1 polymer ?
#
loop_
_entity_poly.entity_id
_entity_poly.type
_entity_poly.pdbx_seq_one_letter_code
_entity_poly.pdbx_strand_id
1 'polypeptide(L)'
;PGRVTVHMLGDVMGPAPVHPEADCIVATPETRGQCESINAVRTSNGLPPLNIIEVAHMQDIEGGIISSSRIRNGHIDLQGHSWIESHYREQTLLMHPRLDEELKTPMGVLFEGPEDAPEVAMFAALDGLDLSTRALVAVGDVTVATLLNMDYVPDIALIDGQTKRTPLAKEEQVDGSRFPSHLQAVNPAGQLTPSLLAAIELACRMEIPALIDVEGEEDLAPLYIHLVAPIGTQIIYGQPGKGVVLQQTTLKTKERCRHLLGFFEVV
;
A
#
# COMPACT_ATOMS: atom_id res chain seq x y z
N PRO A 1 -28.12 13.50 -0.01
CA PRO A 1 -28.56 12.41 0.84
C PRO A 1 -29.98 12.01 0.43
N GLY A 2 -30.25 10.72 0.24
CA GLY A 2 -31.58 10.19 -0.08
C GLY A 2 -31.88 9.89 -1.56
N ARG A 3 -30.95 10.16 -2.47
CA ARG A 3 -31.10 9.83 -3.89
C ARG A 3 -30.31 8.59 -4.36
N VAL A 4 -29.50 8.01 -3.48
CA VAL A 4 -28.64 6.88 -3.82
C VAL A 4 -28.95 5.74 -2.87
N THR A 5 -29.21 4.56 -3.43
CA THR A 5 -29.31 3.31 -2.68
C THR A 5 -28.18 2.39 -3.13
N VAL A 6 -27.45 1.82 -2.17
CA VAL A 6 -26.36 0.88 -2.44
C VAL A 6 -26.90 -0.53 -2.26
N HIS A 7 -26.71 -1.37 -3.27
CA HIS A 7 -27.05 -2.78 -3.25
C HIS A 7 -25.79 -3.64 -3.34
N MET A 8 -25.70 -4.67 -2.52
CA MET A 8 -24.69 -5.70 -2.67
C MET A 8 -25.06 -6.57 -3.87
N LEU A 9 -24.11 -6.73 -4.82
CA LEU A 9 -24.33 -7.58 -5.98
C LEU A 9 -24.03 -9.04 -5.63
N GLY A 10 -25.01 -9.91 -5.83
CA GLY A 10 -24.85 -11.36 -5.70
C GLY A 10 -24.43 -12.05 -7.01
N ASP A 11 -24.59 -11.31 -8.13
CA ASP A 11 -24.21 -11.75 -9.47
C ASP A 11 -23.80 -10.54 -10.34
N VAL A 12 -23.40 -10.82 -11.57
CA VAL A 12 -22.94 -9.81 -12.53
C VAL A 12 -24.04 -8.89 -13.08
N MET A 13 -25.32 -9.25 -12.91
CA MET A 13 -26.46 -8.47 -13.42
C MET A 13 -27.11 -7.61 -12.33
N GLY A 14 -26.94 -7.99 -11.05
CA GLY A 14 -27.51 -7.31 -9.92
C GLY A 14 -29.05 -7.21 -9.99
N PRO A 15 -29.68 -6.18 -9.40
CA PRO A 15 -31.14 -6.03 -9.37
C PRO A 15 -31.73 -5.57 -10.72
N ALA A 16 -30.94 -5.11 -11.68
CA ALA A 16 -31.41 -4.48 -12.90
C ALA A 16 -32.37 -5.35 -13.74
N PRO A 17 -32.19 -6.68 -13.86
CA PRO A 17 -33.12 -7.54 -14.64
C PRO A 17 -34.54 -7.60 -14.13
N VAL A 18 -34.75 -7.35 -12.83
CA VAL A 18 -36.06 -7.54 -12.16
C VAL A 18 -36.62 -6.26 -11.51
N HIS A 19 -35.87 -5.15 -11.52
CA HIS A 19 -36.30 -3.90 -10.90
C HIS A 19 -37.36 -3.19 -11.77
N PRO A 20 -38.63 -3.09 -11.35
CA PRO A 20 -39.70 -2.60 -12.19
C PRO A 20 -39.64 -1.09 -12.46
N GLU A 21 -39.11 -0.33 -11.52
CA GLU A 21 -39.03 1.13 -11.58
C GLU A 21 -37.74 1.67 -12.22
N ALA A 22 -36.87 0.79 -12.72
CA ALA A 22 -35.66 1.23 -13.39
C ALA A 22 -35.96 1.64 -14.84
N ASP A 23 -35.54 2.84 -15.23
CA ASP A 23 -35.76 3.42 -16.55
C ASP A 23 -34.50 3.40 -17.42
N CYS A 24 -33.32 3.49 -16.79
CA CYS A 24 -32.08 3.51 -17.52
C CYS A 24 -30.94 2.77 -16.77
N ILE A 25 -29.91 2.43 -17.50
CA ILE A 25 -28.66 1.87 -16.98
C ILE A 25 -27.48 2.61 -17.60
N VAL A 26 -26.49 2.95 -16.77
CA VAL A 26 -25.26 3.58 -17.24
C VAL A 26 -24.26 2.49 -17.60
N ALA A 27 -23.68 2.61 -18.77
CA ALA A 27 -22.65 1.72 -19.29
C ALA A 27 -21.38 2.48 -19.68
N THR A 28 -20.26 1.80 -19.61
CA THR A 28 -19.05 2.18 -20.34
C THR A 28 -18.98 1.34 -21.63
N PRO A 29 -18.12 1.67 -22.62
CA PRO A 29 -17.96 0.86 -23.82
C PRO A 29 -17.75 -0.63 -23.54
N GLU A 30 -17.01 -0.96 -22.47
CA GLU A 30 -16.72 -2.35 -22.06
C GLU A 30 -17.97 -3.07 -21.51
N THR A 31 -18.85 -2.35 -20.80
CA THR A 31 -19.99 -2.94 -20.11
C THR A 31 -21.29 -2.84 -20.91
N ARG A 32 -21.27 -2.21 -22.09
CA ARG A 32 -22.46 -2.07 -22.97
C ARG A 32 -23.09 -3.42 -23.30
N GLY A 33 -22.32 -4.42 -23.70
CA GLY A 33 -22.82 -5.76 -24.02
C GLY A 33 -23.51 -6.45 -22.84
N GLN A 34 -23.02 -6.19 -21.63
CA GLN A 34 -23.68 -6.65 -20.39
C GLN A 34 -25.07 -5.99 -20.22
N CYS A 35 -25.18 -4.68 -20.47
CA CYS A 35 -26.45 -3.96 -20.38
C CYS A 35 -27.47 -4.45 -21.43
N GLU A 36 -26.99 -4.83 -22.61
CA GLU A 36 -27.86 -5.46 -23.65
C GLU A 36 -28.36 -6.84 -23.20
N SER A 37 -27.50 -7.64 -22.54
CA SER A 37 -27.90 -8.92 -21.94
C SER A 37 -28.93 -8.74 -20.81
N ILE A 38 -28.77 -7.72 -19.96
CA ILE A 38 -29.75 -7.35 -18.94
C ILE A 38 -31.10 -7.03 -19.59
N ASN A 39 -31.12 -6.24 -20.66
CA ASN A 39 -32.34 -5.91 -21.38
C ASN A 39 -33.03 -7.12 -22.00
N ALA A 40 -32.28 -8.10 -22.49
CA ALA A 40 -32.85 -9.35 -22.98
C ALA A 40 -33.57 -10.13 -21.87
N VAL A 41 -32.96 -10.21 -20.66
CA VAL A 41 -33.60 -10.83 -19.48
C VAL A 41 -34.83 -10.04 -19.03
N ARG A 42 -34.79 -8.71 -19.00
CA ARG A 42 -35.94 -7.87 -18.67
C ARG A 42 -37.13 -8.15 -19.59
N THR A 43 -36.86 -8.20 -20.90
CA THR A 43 -37.89 -8.49 -21.89
C THR A 43 -38.53 -9.86 -21.67
N SER A 44 -37.72 -10.89 -21.35
CA SER A 44 -38.26 -12.24 -21.03
C SER A 44 -39.06 -12.25 -19.73
N ASN A 45 -38.77 -11.35 -18.79
CA ASN A 45 -39.52 -11.15 -17.55
C ASN A 45 -40.76 -10.25 -17.71
N GLY A 46 -41.07 -9.80 -18.92
CA GLY A 46 -42.21 -8.92 -19.21
C GLY A 46 -42.00 -7.46 -18.78
N LEU A 47 -40.76 -7.05 -18.53
CA LEU A 47 -40.39 -5.68 -18.17
C LEU A 47 -39.88 -4.91 -19.40
N PRO A 48 -40.09 -3.58 -19.47
CA PRO A 48 -39.52 -2.78 -20.53
C PRO A 48 -37.97 -2.76 -20.48
N PRO A 49 -37.30 -2.72 -21.64
CA PRO A 49 -35.84 -2.57 -21.66
C PRO A 49 -35.44 -1.21 -21.09
N LEU A 50 -34.28 -1.18 -20.41
CA LEU A 50 -33.67 0.03 -19.89
C LEU A 50 -33.05 0.85 -21.03
N ASN A 51 -33.13 2.17 -20.95
CA ASN A 51 -32.34 3.05 -21.80
C ASN A 51 -30.87 2.96 -21.39
N ILE A 52 -30.01 2.53 -22.31
CA ILE A 52 -28.56 2.42 -22.04
C ILE A 52 -27.92 3.78 -22.31
N ILE A 53 -27.39 4.38 -21.23
CA ILE A 53 -26.65 5.65 -21.30
C ILE A 53 -25.17 5.31 -21.28
N GLU A 54 -24.51 5.42 -22.42
CA GLU A 54 -23.08 5.19 -22.53
C GLU A 54 -22.29 6.42 -22.11
N VAL A 55 -21.34 6.22 -21.20
CA VAL A 55 -20.43 7.26 -20.72
C VAL A 55 -18.98 6.84 -21.00
N ALA A 56 -18.17 7.80 -21.45
CA ALA A 56 -16.76 7.55 -21.64
C ALA A 56 -16.05 7.35 -20.29
N HIS A 57 -14.98 6.56 -20.29
CA HIS A 57 -14.10 6.49 -19.13
C HIS A 57 -13.42 7.83 -18.87
N MET A 58 -13.27 8.19 -17.61
CA MET A 58 -12.36 9.25 -17.22
C MET A 58 -10.92 8.78 -17.43
N GLN A 59 -10.10 9.64 -17.98
CA GLN A 59 -8.69 9.36 -18.23
C GLN A 59 -7.80 10.26 -17.36
N ASP A 60 -6.65 9.75 -16.97
CA ASP A 60 -5.58 10.53 -16.37
C ASP A 60 -4.83 11.35 -17.44
N ILE A 61 -3.82 12.11 -17.00
CA ILE A 61 -3.05 12.99 -17.89
C ILE A 61 -2.22 12.22 -18.95
N GLU A 62 -1.99 10.93 -18.74
CA GLU A 62 -1.25 10.04 -19.65
C GLU A 62 -2.19 9.27 -20.59
N GLY A 63 -3.50 9.49 -20.48
CA GLY A 63 -4.53 8.81 -21.27
C GLY A 63 -4.95 7.44 -20.70
N GLY A 64 -4.45 7.07 -19.53
CA GLY A 64 -4.82 5.85 -18.84
C GLY A 64 -6.20 5.96 -18.19
N ILE A 65 -7.02 4.88 -18.24
CA ILE A 65 -8.34 4.87 -17.62
C ILE A 65 -8.20 4.97 -16.08
N ILE A 66 -8.90 5.93 -15.46
CA ILE A 66 -9.05 5.99 -14.01
C ILE A 66 -10.00 4.88 -13.58
N SER A 67 -9.47 3.81 -13.02
CA SER A 67 -10.25 2.65 -12.61
C SER A 67 -10.07 2.33 -11.12
N SER A 68 -11.11 1.73 -10.53
CA SER A 68 -11.04 1.26 -9.14
C SER A 68 -9.90 0.28 -8.90
N SER A 69 -9.51 -0.51 -9.91
CA SER A 69 -8.38 -1.44 -9.79
C SER A 69 -7.04 -0.70 -9.70
N ARG A 70 -6.81 0.31 -10.55
CA ARG A 70 -5.59 1.14 -10.47
C ARG A 70 -5.50 1.89 -9.15
N ILE A 71 -6.63 2.41 -8.64
CA ILE A 71 -6.69 3.09 -7.34
C ILE A 71 -6.36 2.09 -6.21
N ARG A 72 -7.04 0.93 -6.16
CA ARG A 72 -6.80 -0.09 -5.13
C ARG A 72 -5.40 -0.69 -5.18
N ASN A 73 -4.82 -0.83 -6.37
CA ASN A 73 -3.44 -1.28 -6.54
C ASN A 73 -2.41 -0.19 -6.19
N GLY A 74 -2.86 1.00 -5.80
CA GLY A 74 -1.98 2.06 -5.33
C GLY A 74 -1.23 2.80 -6.44
N HIS A 75 -1.65 2.67 -7.70
CA HIS A 75 -0.97 3.31 -8.84
C HIS A 75 -1.33 4.79 -8.96
N ILE A 76 -2.59 5.13 -8.73
CA ILE A 76 -3.13 6.50 -8.89
C ILE A 76 -4.05 6.87 -7.72
N ASP A 77 -4.23 8.17 -7.52
CA ASP A 77 -5.26 8.72 -6.64
C ASP A 77 -6.65 8.77 -7.30
N LEU A 78 -7.62 9.34 -6.59
CA LEU A 78 -9.00 9.47 -7.09
C LEU A 78 -9.13 10.41 -8.30
N GLN A 79 -8.15 11.27 -8.54
CA GLN A 79 -8.08 12.20 -9.65
C GLN A 79 -7.28 11.66 -10.83
N GLY A 80 -6.64 10.49 -10.68
CA GLY A 80 -5.81 9.87 -11.70
C GLY A 80 -4.33 10.26 -11.65
N HIS A 81 -3.89 11.04 -10.63
CA HIS A 81 -2.48 11.36 -10.49
C HIS A 81 -1.71 10.18 -9.93
N SER A 82 -0.51 9.92 -10.46
CA SER A 82 0.42 8.94 -9.90
C SER A 82 0.80 9.33 -8.46
N TRP A 83 0.93 8.34 -7.58
CA TRP A 83 1.48 8.55 -6.24
C TRP A 83 2.98 8.79 -6.26
N ILE A 84 3.67 8.21 -7.23
CA ILE A 84 5.11 8.39 -7.44
C ILE A 84 5.30 9.37 -8.60
N GLU A 85 5.86 10.52 -8.30
CA GLU A 85 6.23 11.50 -9.30
C GLU A 85 7.48 11.02 -10.07
N SER A 86 7.57 11.34 -11.36
CA SER A 86 8.65 10.84 -12.22
C SER A 86 10.05 11.19 -11.70
N HIS A 87 10.22 12.38 -11.13
CA HIS A 87 11.50 12.82 -10.59
C HIS A 87 11.97 11.99 -9.37
N TYR A 88 11.08 11.33 -8.61
CA TYR A 88 11.51 10.43 -7.53
C TYR A 88 12.29 9.21 -8.03
N ARG A 89 12.13 8.85 -9.30
CA ARG A 89 12.90 7.75 -9.94
C ARG A 89 14.27 8.16 -10.45
N GLU A 90 14.54 9.45 -10.52
CA GLU A 90 15.75 10.01 -11.14
C GLU A 90 16.60 10.79 -10.14
N GLN A 91 15.98 11.35 -9.11
CA GLN A 91 16.61 12.30 -8.19
C GLN A 91 16.44 11.83 -6.74
N THR A 92 17.41 12.15 -5.92
CA THR A 92 17.38 11.88 -4.48
C THR A 92 16.58 12.98 -3.78
N LEU A 93 15.78 12.56 -2.79
CA LEU A 93 15.09 13.48 -1.90
C LEU A 93 15.85 13.56 -0.59
N LEU A 94 16.23 14.76 -0.17
CA LEU A 94 16.91 15.02 1.10
C LEU A 94 15.91 15.55 2.13
N MET A 95 15.83 14.88 3.28
CA MET A 95 14.95 15.26 4.36
C MET A 95 15.33 16.62 4.94
N HIS A 96 14.39 17.56 4.96
CA HIS A 96 14.61 18.84 5.62
C HIS A 96 14.57 18.66 7.15
N PRO A 97 15.52 19.22 7.93
CA PRO A 97 15.62 19.02 9.38
C PRO A 97 14.34 19.35 10.17
N ARG A 98 13.49 20.22 9.65
CA ARG A 98 12.19 20.57 10.30
C ARG A 98 11.19 19.41 10.33
N LEU A 99 11.36 18.40 9.49
CA LEU A 99 10.49 17.22 9.45
C LEU A 99 10.84 16.19 10.53
N ASP A 100 12.02 16.27 11.12
CA ASP A 100 12.51 15.28 12.09
C ASP A 100 11.51 15.11 13.27
N GLU A 101 10.98 16.20 13.81
CA GLU A 101 9.99 16.14 14.89
C GLU A 101 8.63 15.56 14.44
N GLU A 102 8.20 15.86 13.22
CA GLU A 102 6.93 15.34 12.69
C GLU A 102 7.02 13.84 12.38
N LEU A 103 8.15 13.38 11.85
CA LEU A 103 8.41 11.98 11.51
C LEU A 103 8.64 11.10 12.75
N LYS A 104 9.09 11.66 13.86
CA LYS A 104 9.16 10.95 15.16
C LYS A 104 7.80 10.60 15.75
N THR A 105 6.73 11.25 15.29
CA THR A 105 5.38 10.89 15.70
C THR A 105 4.91 9.69 14.88
N PRO A 106 4.57 8.55 15.53
CA PRO A 106 4.12 7.36 14.82
C PRO A 106 2.95 7.70 13.89
N MET A 107 3.03 7.24 12.63
CA MET A 107 1.94 7.44 11.68
C MET A 107 0.80 6.43 11.84
N GLY A 108 1.05 5.33 12.57
CA GLY A 108 0.14 4.22 12.80
C GLY A 108 -0.24 4.02 14.27
N VAL A 109 -0.71 2.84 14.57
CA VAL A 109 -1.03 2.39 15.93
C VAL A 109 0.26 1.90 16.58
N LEU A 110 0.63 2.49 17.71
CA LEU A 110 1.75 2.04 18.52
C LEU A 110 1.28 0.91 19.46
N PHE A 111 1.97 -0.21 19.40
CA PHE A 111 1.88 -1.32 20.35
C PHE A 111 3.10 -1.27 21.26
N GLU A 112 2.84 -0.92 22.51
CA GLU A 112 3.91 -0.76 23.49
C GLU A 112 4.45 -2.09 23.99
N GLY A 113 5.75 -2.17 24.22
CA GLY A 113 6.42 -3.31 24.79
C GLY A 113 7.85 -2.99 25.25
N PRO A 114 8.41 -3.80 26.14
CA PRO A 114 9.76 -3.59 26.64
C PRO A 114 10.79 -3.84 25.51
N GLU A 115 11.87 -3.09 25.54
CA GLU A 115 12.91 -3.14 24.52
C GLU A 115 13.69 -4.47 24.53
N ASP A 116 13.81 -5.08 25.70
CA ASP A 116 14.47 -6.38 25.91
C ASP A 116 13.56 -7.59 25.61
N ALA A 117 12.27 -7.36 25.30
CA ALA A 117 11.30 -8.38 24.90
C ALA A 117 10.39 -7.84 23.77
N PRO A 118 10.96 -7.58 22.56
CA PRO A 118 10.21 -6.98 21.45
C PRO A 118 9.04 -7.83 20.95
N GLU A 119 9.07 -9.14 21.21
CA GLU A 119 7.98 -10.07 20.88
C GLU A 119 6.66 -9.74 21.58
N VAL A 120 6.68 -9.04 22.73
CA VAL A 120 5.47 -8.64 23.45
C VAL A 120 4.66 -7.65 22.63
N ALA A 121 5.31 -6.58 22.15
CA ALA A 121 4.68 -5.59 21.29
C ALA A 121 4.30 -6.20 19.93
N MET A 122 5.18 -7.06 19.40
CA MET A 122 4.96 -7.71 18.10
C MET A 122 3.74 -8.62 18.14
N PHE A 123 3.56 -9.43 19.20
CA PHE A 123 2.41 -10.30 19.37
C PHE A 123 1.10 -9.50 19.36
N ALA A 124 1.06 -8.40 20.12
CA ALA A 124 -0.11 -7.52 20.15
C ALA A 124 -0.38 -6.85 18.79
N ALA A 125 0.67 -6.48 18.04
CA ALA A 125 0.52 -5.93 16.71
C ALA A 125 0.00 -6.96 15.71
N LEU A 126 0.46 -8.20 15.76
CA LEU A 126 -0.01 -9.29 14.90
C LEU A 126 -1.47 -9.66 15.18
N ASP A 127 -1.92 -9.61 16.44
CA ASP A 127 -3.34 -9.81 16.80
C ASP A 127 -4.24 -8.68 16.25
N GLY A 128 -3.67 -7.48 16.06
CA GLY A 128 -4.30 -6.33 15.43
C GLY A 128 -4.29 -6.32 13.90
N LEU A 129 -3.66 -7.32 13.25
CA LEU A 129 -3.65 -7.39 11.79
C LEU A 129 -5.05 -7.61 11.21
N ASP A 130 -5.36 -6.86 10.17
CA ASP A 130 -6.54 -7.13 9.35
C ASP A 130 -6.29 -8.38 8.51
N LEU A 131 -7.04 -9.45 8.77
CA LEU A 131 -6.93 -10.72 8.04
C LEU A 131 -7.25 -10.61 6.53
N SER A 132 -7.85 -9.50 6.09
CA SER A 132 -8.04 -9.18 4.67
C SER A 132 -6.82 -8.48 4.04
N THR A 133 -5.73 -8.35 4.79
CA THR A 133 -4.48 -7.69 4.38
C THR A 133 -3.92 -8.31 3.10
N ARG A 134 -3.52 -7.44 2.18
CA ARG A 134 -2.90 -7.85 0.91
C ARG A 134 -1.45 -8.28 1.05
N ALA A 135 -0.71 -7.62 1.95
CA ALA A 135 0.70 -7.92 2.24
C ALA A 135 1.09 -7.30 3.58
N LEU A 136 2.07 -7.90 4.26
CA LEU A 136 2.77 -7.35 5.42
C LEU A 136 4.19 -6.95 4.99
N VAL A 137 4.55 -5.70 5.25
CA VAL A 137 5.90 -5.17 5.05
C VAL A 137 6.52 -4.88 6.42
N ALA A 138 7.69 -5.43 6.68
CA ALA A 138 8.44 -5.21 7.92
C ALA A 138 9.68 -4.34 7.65
N VAL A 139 9.90 -3.32 8.47
CA VAL A 139 11.04 -2.41 8.35
C VAL A 139 11.84 -2.39 9.65
N GLY A 140 13.15 -2.55 9.53
CA GLY A 140 14.12 -2.58 10.62
C GLY A 140 14.53 -3.98 11.06
N ASP A 141 15.82 -4.16 11.33
CA ASP A 141 16.44 -5.44 11.67
C ASP A 141 15.76 -6.12 12.86
N VAL A 142 15.54 -5.40 13.97
CA VAL A 142 14.88 -5.95 15.16
C VAL A 142 13.46 -6.39 14.86
N THR A 143 12.73 -5.59 14.06
CA THR A 143 11.35 -5.91 13.67
C THR A 143 11.29 -7.20 12.84
N VAL A 144 12.17 -7.30 11.83
CA VAL A 144 12.24 -8.48 10.95
C VAL A 144 12.71 -9.71 11.72
N ALA A 145 13.79 -9.60 12.53
CA ALA A 145 14.29 -10.71 13.34
C ALA A 145 13.22 -11.21 14.33
N THR A 146 12.48 -10.31 14.97
CA THR A 146 11.40 -10.67 15.89
C THR A 146 10.31 -11.47 15.19
N LEU A 147 9.86 -11.03 14.01
CA LEU A 147 8.86 -11.76 13.20
C LEU A 147 9.36 -13.15 12.82
N LEU A 148 10.61 -13.26 12.34
CA LEU A 148 11.20 -14.55 11.97
C LEU A 148 11.32 -15.51 13.17
N ASN A 149 11.68 -15.01 14.35
CA ASN A 149 11.74 -15.79 15.59
C ASN A 149 10.35 -16.26 16.04
N MET A 150 9.29 -15.56 15.68
CA MET A 150 7.89 -15.96 15.88
C MET A 150 7.36 -16.84 14.74
N ASP A 151 8.25 -17.31 13.86
CA ASP A 151 7.94 -18.13 12.66
C ASP A 151 7.01 -17.43 11.64
N TYR A 152 7.05 -16.10 11.62
CA TYR A 152 6.30 -15.29 10.67
C TYR A 152 7.24 -14.64 9.66
N VAL A 153 7.08 -14.99 8.37
CA VAL A 153 7.86 -14.37 7.27
C VAL A 153 6.99 -13.28 6.64
N PRO A 154 7.39 -11.99 6.73
CA PRO A 154 6.67 -10.92 6.04
C PRO A 154 6.83 -11.05 4.51
N ASP A 155 5.87 -10.49 3.76
CA ASP A 155 5.96 -10.49 2.29
C ASP A 155 7.14 -9.66 1.78
N ILE A 156 7.44 -8.56 2.48
CA ILE A 156 8.61 -7.72 2.18
C ILE A 156 9.28 -7.36 3.51
N ALA A 157 10.59 -7.52 3.58
CA ALA A 157 11.41 -7.06 4.70
C ALA A 157 12.46 -6.06 4.20
N LEU A 158 12.70 -5.00 4.98
CA LEU A 158 13.78 -4.04 4.77
C LEU A 158 14.68 -4.05 6.00
N ILE A 159 15.99 -4.17 5.79
CA ILE A 159 17.02 -4.16 6.82
C ILE A 159 18.21 -3.33 6.37
N ASP A 160 18.97 -2.77 7.32
CA ASP A 160 20.24 -2.08 7.05
C ASP A 160 21.45 -2.73 7.75
N GLY A 161 21.24 -3.84 8.45
CA GLY A 161 22.28 -4.54 9.21
C GLY A 161 22.74 -3.79 10.45
N GLN A 162 21.97 -2.83 10.95
CA GLN A 162 22.29 -1.98 12.09
C GLN A 162 21.17 -1.94 13.14
N THR A 163 21.55 -1.72 14.39
CA THR A 163 20.61 -1.36 15.45
C THR A 163 21.17 -0.17 16.21
N LYS A 164 20.38 0.91 16.35
CA LYS A 164 20.82 2.17 16.98
C LYS A 164 22.12 2.72 16.36
N ARG A 165 22.28 2.62 15.04
CA ARG A 165 23.47 3.03 14.27
C ARG A 165 24.76 2.28 14.64
N THR A 166 24.63 1.06 15.17
CA THR A 166 25.72 0.15 15.47
C THR A 166 25.50 -1.15 14.70
N PRO A 167 26.54 -1.70 14.03
CA PRO A 167 26.41 -2.98 13.34
C PRO A 167 25.96 -4.08 14.31
N LEU A 168 25.00 -4.90 13.88
CA LEU A 168 24.51 -6.03 14.65
C LEU A 168 25.60 -7.10 14.84
N ALA A 169 25.61 -7.73 16.00
CA ALA A 169 26.38 -8.95 16.20
C ALA A 169 25.87 -10.04 15.26
N LYS A 170 26.76 -10.99 14.86
CA LYS A 170 26.37 -12.03 13.88
C LYS A 170 25.16 -12.86 14.32
N GLU A 171 24.97 -13.01 15.63
CA GLU A 171 23.88 -13.77 16.24
C GLU A 171 22.54 -13.01 16.24
N GLU A 172 22.58 -11.70 16.02
CA GLU A 172 21.41 -10.82 15.97
C GLU A 172 21.01 -10.46 14.53
N GLN A 173 21.82 -10.91 13.54
CA GLN A 173 21.55 -10.63 12.13
C GLN A 173 20.33 -11.40 11.64
N VAL A 174 19.58 -10.77 10.76
CA VAL A 174 18.40 -11.37 10.13
C VAL A 174 18.80 -12.60 9.30
N ASP A 175 18.13 -13.73 9.53
CA ASP A 175 18.30 -14.92 8.69
C ASP A 175 17.67 -14.71 7.30
N GLY A 176 18.47 -14.23 6.37
CA GLY A 176 18.04 -13.99 5.00
C GLY A 176 17.61 -15.25 4.24
N SER A 177 18.00 -16.46 4.70
CA SER A 177 17.64 -17.71 4.02
C SER A 177 16.11 -17.99 3.98
N ARG A 178 15.36 -17.30 4.85
CA ARG A 178 13.89 -17.36 4.89
C ARG A 178 13.21 -16.62 3.71
N PHE A 179 13.95 -15.79 2.98
CA PHE A 179 13.46 -15.02 1.84
C PHE A 179 13.98 -15.62 0.54
N PRO A 180 13.09 -16.07 -0.36
CA PRO A 180 13.52 -16.61 -1.65
C PRO A 180 14.05 -15.55 -2.62
N SER A 181 13.80 -14.25 -2.36
CA SER A 181 14.30 -13.14 -3.16
C SER A 181 15.08 -12.15 -2.32
N HIS A 182 16.25 -11.73 -2.82
CA HIS A 182 17.11 -10.72 -2.21
C HIS A 182 17.32 -9.56 -3.17
N LEU A 183 17.04 -8.36 -2.69
CA LEU A 183 17.25 -7.11 -3.39
C LEU A 183 18.24 -6.25 -2.60
N GLN A 184 18.92 -5.34 -3.30
CA GLN A 184 19.81 -4.38 -2.67
C GLN A 184 19.39 -2.97 -3.01
N ALA A 185 19.55 -2.05 -2.06
CA ALA A 185 19.32 -0.63 -2.25
C ALA A 185 20.41 0.18 -1.55
N VAL A 186 20.71 1.36 -2.10
CA VAL A 186 21.61 2.33 -1.46
C VAL A 186 20.76 3.51 -1.03
N ASN A 187 20.72 3.79 0.28
CA ASN A 187 19.91 4.88 0.83
C ASN A 187 20.62 5.54 2.03
N PRO A 188 21.50 6.52 1.79
CA PRO A 188 22.20 7.22 2.87
C PRO A 188 21.22 7.87 3.86
N ALA A 189 21.70 8.07 5.10
CA ALA A 189 20.94 8.68 6.19
C ALA A 189 20.21 9.97 5.80
N GLY A 190 18.95 10.07 6.17
CA GLY A 190 18.11 11.24 5.90
C GLY A 190 17.74 11.44 4.43
N GLN A 191 17.93 10.44 3.60
CA GLN A 191 17.62 10.47 2.18
C GLN A 191 16.51 9.48 1.80
N LEU A 192 15.91 9.73 0.63
CA LEU A 192 15.08 8.79 -0.10
C LEU A 192 15.58 8.76 -1.55
N THR A 193 16.20 7.66 -1.92
CA THR A 193 16.92 7.55 -3.20
C THR A 193 16.10 6.83 -4.26
N PRO A 194 16.41 7.05 -5.56
CA PRO A 194 15.89 6.23 -6.65
C PRO A 194 16.19 4.73 -6.49
N SER A 195 17.34 4.38 -5.90
CA SER A 195 17.74 2.99 -5.65
C SER A 195 16.76 2.30 -4.68
N LEU A 196 16.45 2.96 -3.56
CA LEU A 196 15.47 2.44 -2.59
C LEU A 196 14.08 2.33 -3.22
N LEU A 197 13.64 3.36 -3.95
CA LEU A 197 12.34 3.34 -4.62
C LEU A 197 12.23 2.18 -5.60
N ALA A 198 13.26 1.96 -6.45
CA ALA A 198 13.27 0.87 -7.42
C ALA A 198 13.20 -0.51 -6.76
N ALA A 199 13.91 -0.72 -5.65
CA ALA A 199 13.87 -1.97 -4.89
C ALA A 199 12.47 -2.22 -4.31
N ILE A 200 11.84 -1.19 -3.72
CA ILE A 200 10.48 -1.27 -3.18
C ILE A 200 9.46 -1.55 -4.30
N GLU A 201 9.54 -0.83 -5.44
CA GLU A 201 8.66 -1.07 -6.58
C GLU A 201 8.79 -2.50 -7.12
N LEU A 202 10.00 -3.04 -7.15
CA LEU A 202 10.25 -4.41 -7.59
C LEU A 202 9.67 -5.41 -6.60
N ALA A 203 9.95 -5.27 -5.30
CA ALA A 203 9.42 -6.14 -4.25
C ALA A 203 7.88 -6.17 -4.23
N CYS A 204 7.22 -5.02 -4.38
CA CYS A 204 5.76 -4.92 -4.41
C CYS A 204 5.11 -5.62 -5.62
N ARG A 205 5.88 -5.99 -6.65
CA ARG A 205 5.41 -6.75 -7.83
C ARG A 205 5.68 -8.25 -7.73
N MET A 206 6.46 -8.67 -6.74
CA MET A 206 6.78 -10.09 -6.53
C MET A 206 5.60 -10.81 -5.85
N GLU A 207 5.45 -12.09 -6.20
CA GLU A 207 4.47 -12.99 -5.56
C GLU A 207 5.12 -13.86 -4.47
N ILE A 208 6.40 -13.65 -4.20
CA ILE A 208 7.22 -14.38 -3.22
C ILE A 208 7.84 -13.40 -2.23
N PRO A 209 8.09 -13.82 -0.99
CA PRO A 209 8.73 -12.97 0.01
C PRO A 209 10.09 -12.44 -0.45
N ALA A 210 10.31 -11.13 -0.24
CA ALA A 210 11.53 -10.45 -0.62
C ALA A 210 12.20 -9.75 0.56
N LEU A 211 13.53 -9.87 0.65
CA LEU A 211 14.37 -9.11 1.56
C LEU A 211 15.08 -8.01 0.76
N ILE A 212 14.94 -6.77 1.20
CA ILE A 212 15.69 -5.61 0.70
C ILE A 212 16.78 -5.29 1.72
N ASP A 213 18.02 -5.47 1.32
CA ASP A 213 19.21 -5.12 2.09
C ASP A 213 19.62 -3.69 1.69
N VAL A 214 19.56 -2.76 2.66
CA VAL A 214 19.76 -1.34 2.44
C VAL A 214 21.15 -0.93 2.90
N GLU A 215 22.00 -0.52 1.98
CA GLU A 215 23.23 0.15 2.33
C GLU A 215 22.92 1.60 2.76
N GLY A 216 22.87 1.82 4.08
CA GLY A 216 22.57 3.13 4.67
C GLY A 216 21.52 3.08 5.78
N GLU A 217 20.37 3.71 5.62
CA GLU A 217 19.27 3.73 6.59
C GLU A 217 17.92 3.47 5.89
N GLU A 218 17.08 2.62 6.51
CA GLU A 218 15.73 2.29 6.02
C GLU A 218 14.61 3.05 6.74
N ASP A 219 14.90 3.87 7.74
CA ASP A 219 13.94 4.57 8.61
C ASP A 219 12.88 5.38 7.85
N LEU A 220 13.23 5.96 6.70
CA LEU A 220 12.34 6.75 5.85
C LEU A 220 11.60 5.90 4.81
N ALA A 221 11.98 4.63 4.63
CA ALA A 221 11.38 3.75 3.64
C ALA A 221 9.85 3.63 3.74
N PRO A 222 9.22 3.66 4.94
CA PRO A 222 7.76 3.65 5.07
C PRO A 222 7.06 4.70 4.20
N LEU A 223 7.66 5.88 3.96
CA LEU A 223 7.08 6.91 3.09
C LEU A 223 6.93 6.41 1.65
N TYR A 224 7.99 5.82 1.08
CA TYR A 224 7.94 5.25 -0.27
C TYR A 224 7.06 3.99 -0.32
N ILE A 225 7.15 3.12 0.69
CA ILE A 225 6.34 1.90 0.74
C ILE A 225 4.86 2.26 0.68
N HIS A 226 4.38 3.21 1.49
CA HIS A 226 2.99 3.64 1.45
C HIS A 226 2.58 4.20 0.09
N LEU A 227 3.45 4.92 -0.61
CA LEU A 227 3.14 5.47 -1.94
C LEU A 227 3.10 4.40 -3.04
N VAL A 228 3.95 3.37 -2.95
CA VAL A 228 4.05 2.28 -3.94
C VAL A 228 3.00 1.20 -3.70
N ALA A 229 2.86 0.77 -2.46
CA ALA A 229 2.08 -0.42 -2.10
C ALA A 229 0.58 -0.26 -2.40
N PRO A 230 -0.12 -1.37 -2.67
CA PRO A 230 -1.58 -1.38 -2.78
C PRO A 230 -2.27 -0.90 -1.50
N ILE A 231 -3.49 -0.38 -1.67
CA ILE A 231 -4.35 -0.08 -0.52
C ILE A 231 -4.68 -1.38 0.22
N GLY A 232 -4.58 -1.34 1.55
CA GLY A 232 -4.75 -2.51 2.42
C GLY A 232 -3.43 -3.17 2.83
N THR A 233 -2.28 -2.84 2.22
CA THR A 233 -0.97 -3.29 2.70
C THR A 233 -0.72 -2.78 4.11
N GLN A 234 -0.21 -3.63 4.99
CA GLN A 234 0.18 -3.26 6.34
C GLN A 234 1.69 -3.15 6.45
N ILE A 235 2.15 -2.12 7.15
CA ILE A 235 3.57 -1.86 7.39
C ILE A 235 3.79 -1.90 8.89
N ILE A 236 4.80 -2.68 9.32
CA ILE A 236 5.23 -2.77 10.71
C ILE A 236 6.68 -2.34 10.82
N TYR A 237 6.97 -1.46 11.79
CA TYR A 237 8.32 -0.96 12.05
C TYR A 237 8.53 -0.69 13.52
N GLY A 238 9.79 -0.73 13.96
CA GLY A 238 10.17 -0.46 15.34
C GLY A 238 10.04 1.01 15.71
N GLN A 239 9.57 1.29 16.94
CA GLN A 239 9.65 2.61 17.56
C GLN A 239 10.63 2.50 18.75
N PRO A 240 11.87 2.99 18.63
CA PRO A 240 12.90 2.82 19.65
C PRO A 240 12.44 3.20 21.07
N GLY A 241 12.64 2.31 22.04
CA GLY A 241 12.27 2.49 23.43
C GLY A 241 10.76 2.46 23.72
N LYS A 242 9.91 2.13 22.74
CA LYS A 242 8.45 2.12 22.92
C LYS A 242 7.77 0.83 22.48
N GLY A 243 8.26 0.18 21.40
CA GLY A 243 7.64 -1.01 20.85
C GLY A 243 7.58 -1.00 19.32
N VAL A 244 6.47 -1.41 18.74
CA VAL A 244 6.28 -1.44 17.28
C VAL A 244 5.07 -0.63 16.83
N VAL A 245 5.14 -0.08 15.65
CA VAL A 245 4.06 0.65 14.99
C VAL A 245 3.52 -0.21 13.87
N LEU A 246 2.21 -0.39 13.83
CA LEU A 246 1.48 -1.01 12.71
C LEU A 246 0.65 0.03 12.01
N GLN A 247 0.79 0.14 10.69
CA GLN A 247 0.03 1.09 9.89
C GLN A 247 -0.49 0.47 8.60
N GLN A 248 -1.77 0.66 8.32
CA GLN A 248 -2.37 0.25 7.06
C GLN A 248 -2.22 1.34 6.00
N THR A 249 -1.87 0.93 4.79
CA THR A 249 -1.88 1.79 3.60
C THR A 249 -3.32 2.08 3.19
N THR A 250 -3.72 3.34 3.32
CA THR A 250 -5.02 3.87 2.89
C THR A 250 -4.80 5.06 1.95
N LEU A 251 -5.83 5.54 1.28
CA LEU A 251 -5.73 6.80 0.51
C LEU A 251 -5.24 7.95 1.38
N LYS A 252 -5.75 8.06 2.61
CA LYS A 252 -5.33 9.10 3.56
C LYS A 252 -3.86 8.97 3.96
N THR A 253 -3.38 7.73 4.14
CA THR A 253 -1.96 7.48 4.43
C THR A 253 -1.08 7.90 3.26
N LYS A 254 -1.46 7.52 2.04
CA LYS A 254 -0.75 7.93 0.82
C LYS A 254 -0.72 9.45 0.65
N GLU A 255 -1.84 10.13 0.85
CA GLU A 255 -1.93 11.60 0.81
C GLU A 255 -1.00 12.24 1.83
N ARG A 256 -0.95 11.71 3.07
CA ARG A 256 -0.02 12.19 4.10
C ARG A 256 1.44 11.99 3.70
N CYS A 257 1.80 10.81 3.17
CA CYS A 257 3.17 10.55 2.70
C CYS A 257 3.55 11.47 1.53
N ARG A 258 2.66 11.68 0.55
CA ARG A 258 2.86 12.64 -0.54
C ARG A 258 3.07 14.05 0.00
N HIS A 259 2.27 14.47 0.97
CA HIS A 259 2.41 15.79 1.60
C HIS A 259 3.77 15.93 2.31
N LEU A 260 4.20 14.93 3.06
CA LEU A 260 5.50 14.92 3.75
C LEU A 260 6.66 15.00 2.76
N LEU A 261 6.61 14.24 1.65
CA LEU A 261 7.64 14.30 0.62
C LEU A 261 7.74 15.68 -0.05
N GLY A 262 6.66 16.44 -0.10
CA GLY A 262 6.67 17.82 -0.61
C GLY A 262 7.56 18.80 0.19
N PHE A 263 8.04 18.40 1.38
CA PHE A 263 8.98 19.17 2.18
C PHE A 263 10.43 18.70 2.04
N PHE A 264 10.68 17.63 1.27
CA PHE A 264 12.03 17.18 0.97
C PHE A 264 12.63 18.07 -0.12
N GLU A 265 13.93 18.27 -0.04
CA GLU A 265 14.70 18.95 -1.07
C GLU A 265 15.13 17.95 -2.14
N VAL A 266 14.92 18.30 -3.40
CA VAL A 266 15.31 17.46 -4.55
C VAL A 266 16.77 17.79 -4.89
N VAL A 267 17.65 16.77 -4.92
CA VAL A 267 19.09 16.93 -5.17
C VAL A 267 19.60 15.95 -6.23
#